data_0774c33e2ef442efceea5e7b02e048ff
#
_entry.id   0774c33e2ef442efceea5e7b02e048ff
#
_cell.length_a   1.000
_cell.length_b   1.000
_cell.length_c   1.000
_cell.angle_alpha   90.00
_cell.angle_beta   90.00
_cell.angle_gamma   90.00
#
_symmetry.space_group_name_H-M   'P 1'
#
loop_
_entity.id
_entity.type
_entity.pdbx_description
1 polymer ?
#
loop_
_entity_poly.entity_id
_entity_poly.type
_entity_poly.pdbx_seq_one_letter_code
_entity_poly.pdbx_strand_id
1 'polypeptide(L)'
;LTQFPSYNSGQALVFFNLESPFSPIDNDNPKWGFLFRANSGNLQILKDIRANNTLLLSLANNHTNNAGGLGIQFTKETLKNANIPNFWAGKNKKEAQKLLKVKKNWLNLCFQAYSYDGSFYAHNKIPFARNPLDKDLLFSDLEKMQKLNCNFKILSLHRGAEYKIKANVRQKQLAHQLIDQGADLI
;
A
#
# COMPACT_ATOMS: atom_id res chain seq x y z
N LEU A 1 12.81 2.83 8.26
CA LEU A 1 12.37 1.43 8.22
C LEU A 1 11.33 1.19 9.30
N THR A 2 10.20 0.59 8.94
CA THR A 2 9.31 -0.03 9.91
C THR A 2 9.68 -1.51 9.96
N GLN A 3 10.22 -1.96 11.09
CA GLN A 3 10.54 -3.36 11.30
C GLN A 3 9.43 -3.96 12.17
N PHE A 4 8.81 -5.02 11.68
CA PHE A 4 7.83 -5.78 12.45
C PHE A 4 8.48 -7.03 13.05
N PRO A 5 7.97 -7.52 14.19
CA PRO A 5 8.50 -8.72 14.83
C PRO A 5 8.46 -9.93 13.89
N SER A 6 9.33 -10.90 14.15
CA SER A 6 9.32 -12.19 13.45
C SER A 6 8.02 -12.95 13.76
N TYR A 7 7.39 -13.48 12.70
CA TYR A 7 6.17 -14.27 12.81
C TYR A 7 6.46 -15.76 12.84
N ASN A 8 5.59 -16.53 13.49
CA ASN A 8 5.72 -17.99 13.60
C ASN A 8 5.76 -18.68 12.22
N SER A 9 6.53 -19.75 12.14
CA SER A 9 6.85 -20.45 10.87
C SER A 9 5.65 -21.04 10.12
N GLY A 10 4.51 -21.26 10.78
CA GLY A 10 3.31 -21.83 10.18
C GLY A 10 2.31 -20.84 9.55
N GLN A 11 2.48 -19.54 9.77
CA GLN A 11 1.55 -18.53 9.27
C GLN A 11 1.91 -18.06 7.87
N ALA A 12 0.93 -17.96 6.97
CA ALA A 12 1.14 -17.32 5.68
C ALA A 12 1.40 -15.82 5.83
N LEU A 13 2.14 -15.24 4.86
CA LEU A 13 2.22 -13.80 4.69
C LEU A 13 1.20 -13.43 3.62
N VAL A 14 0.20 -12.68 4.01
CA VAL A 14 -0.92 -12.26 3.19
C VAL A 14 -0.79 -10.77 2.89
N PHE A 15 -0.81 -10.42 1.63
CA PHE A 15 -0.71 -9.04 1.16
C PHE A 15 -1.97 -8.66 0.38
N PHE A 16 -2.57 -7.51 0.74
CA PHE A 16 -3.72 -6.94 0.05
C PHE A 16 -3.54 -5.48 -0.30
N ASN A 17 -4.22 -5.05 -1.35
CA ASN A 17 -4.52 -3.63 -1.60
C ASN A 17 -5.84 -3.28 -0.88
N LEU A 18 -5.77 -2.32 0.07
CA LEU A 18 -6.95 -1.77 0.72
C LEU A 18 -7.47 -0.58 -0.10
N GLU A 19 -8.37 -0.84 -1.03
CA GLU A 19 -8.84 0.16 -1.99
C GLU A 19 -10.00 1.03 -1.48
N SER A 20 -10.42 0.81 -0.26
CA SER A 20 -11.46 1.61 0.40
C SER A 20 -10.92 2.14 1.73
N PRO A 21 -10.79 3.47 1.93
CA PRO A 21 -10.39 4.00 3.22
C PRO A 21 -11.49 3.77 4.26
N PHE A 22 -11.11 3.55 5.51
CA PHE A 22 -12.05 3.62 6.62
C PHE A 22 -12.49 5.07 6.84
N SER A 23 -13.76 5.25 7.17
CA SER A 23 -14.32 6.57 7.49
C SER A 23 -15.12 6.51 8.79
N PRO A 24 -14.98 7.51 9.68
CA PRO A 24 -15.83 7.63 10.85
C PRO A 24 -17.22 8.16 10.50
N ILE A 25 -17.40 8.65 9.27
CA ILE A 25 -18.66 9.22 8.79
C ILE A 25 -19.33 8.16 7.93
N ASP A 26 -20.39 7.61 8.44
CA ASP A 26 -21.36 6.78 7.70
C ASP A 26 -22.17 7.71 6.79
N ASN A 27 -21.60 8.11 5.68
CA ASN A 27 -22.30 8.94 4.71
C ASN A 27 -22.71 8.05 3.55
N ASP A 28 -23.88 7.46 3.66
CA ASP A 28 -24.42 6.42 2.80
C ASP A 28 -24.78 6.89 1.37
N ASN A 29 -24.54 8.17 1.07
CA ASN A 29 -24.88 8.69 -0.25
C ASN A 29 -23.75 9.55 -0.82
N PRO A 30 -22.71 8.93 -1.39
CA PRO A 30 -21.76 9.69 -2.17
C PRO A 30 -22.52 10.27 -3.39
N LYS A 31 -22.54 11.58 -3.52
CA LYS A 31 -23.07 12.28 -4.71
C LYS A 31 -22.39 11.84 -6.03
N TRP A 32 -21.33 11.04 -5.92
CA TRP A 32 -20.50 10.51 -6.98
C TRP A 32 -20.35 9.00 -6.80
N GLY A 33 -20.83 8.22 -7.73
CA GLY A 33 -20.97 6.76 -7.68
C GLY A 33 -19.67 5.93 -7.52
N PHE A 34 -18.49 6.58 -7.40
CA PHE A 34 -17.19 5.92 -7.27
C PHE A 34 -16.42 6.31 -6.01
N LEU A 35 -17.10 6.83 -4.99
CA LEU A 35 -16.48 7.12 -3.70
C LEU A 35 -16.58 5.89 -2.79
N PHE A 36 -15.50 5.15 -2.67
CA PHE A 36 -15.43 4.00 -1.77
C PHE A 36 -15.06 4.44 -0.36
N ARG A 37 -15.84 4.03 0.61
CA ARG A 37 -15.59 4.23 2.04
C ARG A 37 -16.02 2.97 2.77
N ALA A 38 -15.15 2.46 3.64
CA ALA A 38 -15.46 1.32 4.48
C ALA A 38 -15.90 1.80 5.87
N ASN A 39 -16.94 1.17 6.40
CA ASN A 39 -17.29 1.31 7.81
C ASN A 39 -16.23 0.59 8.67
N SER A 40 -15.94 1.14 9.87
CA SER A 40 -15.00 0.54 10.82
C SER A 40 -15.42 -0.88 11.27
N GLY A 41 -16.70 -1.24 11.19
CA GLY A 41 -17.18 -2.61 11.41
C GLY A 41 -16.56 -3.64 10.47
N ASN A 42 -16.20 -3.25 9.24
CA ASN A 42 -15.54 -4.12 8.27
C ASN A 42 -14.10 -4.47 8.67
N LEU A 43 -13.53 -3.81 9.68
CA LEU A 43 -12.23 -4.15 10.25
C LEU A 43 -12.17 -5.57 10.80
N GLN A 44 -13.31 -6.15 11.20
CA GLN A 44 -13.36 -7.51 11.73
C GLN A 44 -12.85 -8.52 10.71
N ILE A 45 -13.18 -8.37 9.42
CA ILE A 45 -12.69 -9.24 8.34
C ILE A 45 -11.14 -9.25 8.30
N LEU A 46 -10.52 -8.08 8.42
CA LEU A 46 -9.06 -7.97 8.42
C LEU A 46 -8.44 -8.57 9.70
N LYS A 47 -9.11 -8.44 10.85
CA LYS A 47 -8.68 -9.08 12.10
C LYS A 47 -8.76 -10.60 12.01
N ASP A 48 -9.79 -11.16 11.40
CA ASP A 48 -9.97 -12.60 11.22
C ASP A 48 -8.88 -13.19 10.30
N ILE A 49 -8.57 -12.49 9.19
CA ILE A 49 -7.46 -12.89 8.32
C ILE A 49 -6.13 -12.82 9.09
N ARG A 50 -5.92 -11.77 9.87
CA ARG A 50 -4.71 -11.57 10.66
C ARG A 50 -4.56 -12.60 11.78
N ALA A 51 -5.64 -13.12 12.35
CA ALA A 51 -5.58 -14.06 13.48
C ALA A 51 -4.71 -15.29 13.18
N ASN A 52 -4.73 -15.75 11.93
CA ASN A 52 -3.98 -16.92 11.47
C ASN A 52 -2.84 -16.61 10.50
N ASN A 53 -2.60 -15.32 10.20
CA ASN A 53 -1.65 -14.90 9.17
C ASN A 53 -0.89 -13.63 9.55
N THR A 54 0.22 -13.39 8.86
CA THR A 54 0.83 -12.07 8.81
C THR A 54 0.12 -11.27 7.71
N LEU A 55 -0.68 -10.27 8.08
CA LEU A 55 -1.39 -9.43 7.13
C LEU A 55 -0.65 -8.12 6.90
N LEU A 56 -0.40 -7.76 5.64
CA LEU A 56 0.16 -6.48 5.20
C LEU A 56 -0.81 -5.80 4.24
N LEU A 57 -1.00 -4.49 4.39
CA LEU A 57 -1.90 -3.73 3.53
C LEU A 57 -1.17 -2.62 2.78
N SER A 58 -1.32 -2.61 1.46
CA SER A 58 -1.01 -1.44 0.63
C SER A 58 -2.19 -0.46 0.66
N LEU A 59 -1.88 0.81 0.86
CA LEU A 59 -2.82 1.92 0.66
C LEU A 59 -2.60 2.62 -0.68
N ALA A 60 -1.75 2.05 -1.57
CA ALA A 60 -1.39 2.61 -2.86
C ALA A 60 -2.48 2.38 -3.90
N ASN A 61 -3.47 3.26 -3.94
CA ASN A 61 -4.55 3.22 -4.94
C ASN A 61 -5.19 4.61 -5.12
N ASN A 62 -6.06 4.73 -6.13
CA ASN A 62 -6.78 5.96 -6.44
C ASN A 62 -7.91 6.28 -5.45
N HIS A 63 -8.39 5.30 -4.67
CA HIS A 63 -9.50 5.46 -3.73
C HIS A 63 -9.07 5.79 -2.30
N THR A 64 -7.81 5.68 -1.95
CA THR A 64 -7.30 5.97 -0.59
C THR A 64 -7.71 7.36 -0.09
N ASN A 65 -7.84 8.33 -0.99
CA ASN A 65 -8.23 9.70 -0.66
C ASN A 65 -9.74 9.97 -0.76
N ASN A 66 -10.59 8.97 -0.93
CA ASN A 66 -12.05 9.18 -1.06
C ASN A 66 -12.71 9.77 0.19
N ALA A 67 -12.09 9.61 1.35
CA ALA A 67 -12.52 10.25 2.60
C ALA A 67 -11.60 11.44 2.98
N GLY A 68 -10.80 11.96 2.05
CA GLY A 68 -9.85 13.04 2.26
C GLY A 68 -8.72 12.67 3.23
N GLY A 69 -7.92 13.68 3.62
CA GLY A 69 -6.80 13.47 4.53
C GLY A 69 -7.21 12.95 5.92
N LEU A 70 -8.37 13.37 6.44
CA LEU A 70 -8.91 12.81 7.69
C LEU A 70 -9.25 11.33 7.56
N GLY A 71 -9.79 10.89 6.41
CA GLY A 71 -10.04 9.48 6.14
C GLY A 71 -8.76 8.66 6.07
N ILE A 72 -7.69 9.19 5.47
CA ILE A 72 -6.38 8.53 5.46
C ILE A 72 -5.86 8.39 6.90
N GLN A 73 -5.92 9.46 7.69
CA GLN A 73 -5.51 9.43 9.09
C GLN A 73 -6.31 8.41 9.88
N PHE A 74 -7.63 8.45 9.78
CA PHE A 74 -8.52 7.51 10.47
C PHE A 74 -8.24 6.05 10.05
N THR A 75 -8.04 5.80 8.76
CA THR A 75 -7.66 4.48 8.25
C THR A 75 -6.36 4.00 8.88
N LYS A 76 -5.32 4.83 8.91
CA LYS A 76 -4.01 4.48 9.49
C LYS A 76 -4.11 4.22 11.00
N GLU A 77 -4.86 5.02 11.73
CA GLU A 77 -5.10 4.84 13.18
C GLU A 77 -5.89 3.55 13.45
N THR A 78 -6.94 3.28 12.67
CA THR A 78 -7.75 2.06 12.76
C THR A 78 -6.88 0.82 12.54
N LEU A 79 -6.06 0.80 11.50
CA LEU A 79 -5.15 -0.31 11.19
C LEU A 79 -4.06 -0.45 12.26
N LYS A 80 -3.51 0.67 12.75
CA LYS A 80 -2.51 0.68 13.83
C LYS A 80 -3.09 0.06 15.11
N ASN A 81 -4.29 0.46 15.51
CA ASN A 81 -4.96 -0.07 16.71
C ASN A 81 -5.29 -1.56 16.59
N ALA A 82 -5.49 -2.05 15.37
CA ALA A 82 -5.65 -3.47 15.06
C ALA A 82 -4.29 -4.21 14.89
N ASN A 83 -3.16 -3.53 15.05
CA ASN A 83 -1.82 -4.05 14.77
C ASN A 83 -1.67 -4.61 13.34
N ILE A 84 -2.29 -3.98 12.35
CA ILE A 84 -2.19 -4.34 10.94
C ILE A 84 -1.20 -3.39 10.25
N PRO A 85 -0.03 -3.89 9.82
CA PRO A 85 0.95 -3.11 9.08
C PRO A 85 0.38 -2.57 7.77
N ASN A 86 0.64 -1.29 7.50
CA ASN A 86 0.26 -0.66 6.25
C ASN A 86 1.35 0.33 5.79
N PHE A 87 1.39 0.63 4.52
CA PHE A 87 2.41 1.48 3.93
C PHE A 87 1.88 2.26 2.71
N TRP A 88 2.68 3.17 2.19
CA TRP A 88 2.46 4.07 1.06
C TRP A 88 1.92 5.46 1.44
N ALA A 89 1.06 5.61 2.42
CA ALA A 89 0.54 6.90 2.85
C ALA A 89 1.14 7.35 4.17
N GLY A 90 1.36 8.64 4.35
CA GLY A 90 1.93 9.20 5.56
C GLY A 90 1.64 10.68 5.76
N LYS A 91 1.90 11.21 6.96
CA LYS A 91 1.73 12.64 7.30
C LYS A 91 2.66 13.56 6.47
N ASN A 92 3.72 12.99 5.91
CA ASN A 92 4.67 13.69 5.08
C ASN A 92 5.33 12.70 4.09
N LYS A 93 6.10 13.23 3.14
CA LYS A 93 6.79 12.44 2.12
C LYS A 93 7.71 11.37 2.71
N LYS A 94 8.43 11.69 3.79
CA LYS A 94 9.35 10.76 4.46
C LYS A 94 8.61 9.55 5.04
N GLU A 95 7.44 9.78 5.62
CA GLU A 95 6.59 8.70 6.16
C GLU A 95 5.97 7.87 5.03
N ALA A 96 5.45 8.52 3.98
CA ALA A 96 4.83 7.84 2.85
C ALA A 96 5.83 6.95 2.06
N GLN A 97 7.09 7.37 1.96
CA GLN A 97 8.16 6.67 1.26
C GLN A 97 8.91 5.66 2.13
N LYS A 98 8.44 5.42 3.36
CA LYS A 98 9.10 4.50 4.27
C LYS A 98 8.94 3.06 3.78
N LEU A 99 10.06 2.39 3.51
CA LEU A 99 10.07 0.98 3.14
C LEU A 99 9.54 0.11 4.28
N LEU A 100 8.69 -0.84 3.96
CA LEU A 100 8.23 -1.86 4.89
C LEU A 100 9.16 -3.07 4.79
N LYS A 101 9.85 -3.40 5.87
CA LYS A 101 10.68 -4.60 5.98
C LYS A 101 10.05 -5.57 6.97
N VAL A 102 9.79 -6.77 6.51
CA VAL A 102 9.24 -7.87 7.31
C VAL A 102 10.25 -9.00 7.35
N LYS A 103 10.54 -9.50 8.54
CA LYS A 103 11.34 -10.71 8.71
C LYS A 103 10.40 -11.90 8.83
N LYS A 104 10.56 -12.88 7.96
CA LYS A 104 9.86 -14.16 8.02
C LYS A 104 10.88 -15.28 7.99
N ASN A 105 10.97 -16.03 9.08
CA ASN A 105 12.05 -16.99 9.31
C ASN A 105 13.42 -16.32 9.14
N TRP A 106 14.26 -16.82 8.23
CA TRP A 106 15.56 -16.25 7.89
C TRP A 106 15.50 -15.19 6.77
N LEU A 107 14.31 -14.97 6.16
CA LEU A 107 14.13 -14.08 5.02
C LEU A 107 13.77 -12.64 5.46
N ASN A 108 14.41 -11.67 4.87
CA ASN A 108 14.05 -10.26 4.91
C ASN A 108 13.24 -9.92 3.66
N LEU A 109 11.95 -9.66 3.80
CA LEU A 109 11.05 -9.27 2.74
C LEU A 109 10.86 -7.76 2.80
N CYS A 110 11.14 -7.07 1.71
CA CYS A 110 10.97 -5.62 1.63
C CYS A 110 9.87 -5.28 0.63
N PHE A 111 8.98 -4.42 1.08
CA PHE A 111 7.82 -3.99 0.30
C PHE A 111 7.84 -2.49 0.10
N GLN A 112 7.44 -2.06 -1.08
CA GLN A 112 7.05 -0.70 -1.37
C GLN A 112 5.88 -0.69 -2.35
N ALA A 113 5.06 0.35 -2.26
CA ALA A 113 3.90 0.50 -3.13
C ALA A 113 3.87 1.88 -3.77
N TYR A 114 3.26 1.95 -4.94
CA TYR A 114 3.15 3.16 -5.73
C TYR A 114 1.81 3.20 -6.44
N SER A 115 1.22 4.37 -6.55
CA SER A 115 0.05 4.56 -7.39
C SER A 115 0.25 5.74 -8.33
N TYR A 116 -0.41 5.68 -9.48
CA TYR A 116 -0.54 6.86 -10.32
C TYR A 116 -1.28 7.97 -9.56
N ASP A 117 -1.12 9.20 -10.00
CA ASP A 117 -1.74 10.33 -9.35
C ASP A 117 -3.27 10.28 -9.49
N GLY A 118 -3.92 9.78 -8.45
CA GLY A 118 -5.36 9.81 -8.27
C GLY A 118 -5.87 11.16 -7.78
N SER A 119 -5.24 12.27 -8.18
CA SER A 119 -5.59 13.64 -7.76
C SER A 119 -7.04 14.01 -8.06
N PHE A 120 -7.71 13.26 -8.95
CA PHE A 120 -9.10 13.49 -9.35
C PHE A 120 -10.10 13.50 -8.18
N TYR A 121 -9.74 12.92 -7.03
CA TYR A 121 -10.61 12.83 -5.84
C TYR A 121 -10.03 13.51 -4.60
N ALA A 122 -9.00 14.32 -4.76
CA ALA A 122 -8.38 15.04 -3.65
C ALA A 122 -9.15 16.30 -3.29
N HIS A 123 -10.18 16.17 -2.47
CA HIS A 123 -11.02 17.32 -2.07
C HIS A 123 -10.56 18.07 -0.82
N ASN A 124 -9.39 17.79 -0.23
CA ASN A 124 -8.97 18.47 0.99
C ASN A 124 -7.48 18.82 1.06
N LYS A 125 -7.22 20.04 1.52
CA LYS A 125 -5.90 20.66 1.74
C LYS A 125 -5.09 20.07 2.91
N ILE A 126 -5.41 18.88 3.41
CA ILE A 126 -4.65 18.26 4.49
C ILE A 126 -3.42 17.62 3.90
N PRO A 127 -2.21 17.93 4.41
CA PRO A 127 -0.97 17.45 3.85
C PRO A 127 -0.77 15.96 4.17
N PHE A 128 -1.28 15.10 3.30
CA PHE A 128 -0.86 13.71 3.24
C PHE A 128 -0.01 13.49 2.02
N ALA A 129 1.19 12.98 2.25
CA ALA A 129 2.08 12.61 1.18
C ALA A 129 1.77 11.18 0.73
N ARG A 130 1.90 10.97 -0.55
CA ARG A 130 1.77 9.69 -1.24
C ARG A 130 3.08 9.36 -1.93
N ASN A 131 3.27 8.10 -2.23
CA ASN A 131 4.41 7.64 -3.00
C ASN A 131 3.98 7.58 -4.48
N PRO A 132 4.36 8.57 -5.31
CA PRO A 132 3.92 8.61 -6.71
C PRO A 132 4.56 7.47 -7.50
N LEU A 133 3.91 7.06 -8.58
CA LEU A 133 4.50 6.16 -9.55
C LEU A 133 5.49 6.93 -10.44
N ASP A 134 6.67 7.12 -9.91
CA ASP A 134 7.79 7.80 -10.54
C ASP A 134 8.95 6.81 -10.74
N LYS A 135 9.52 6.75 -11.96
CA LYS A 135 10.52 5.74 -12.33
C LYS A 135 11.82 5.90 -11.54
N ASP A 136 12.29 7.13 -11.33
CA ASP A 136 13.54 7.39 -10.63
C ASP A 136 13.39 7.03 -9.14
N LEU A 137 12.23 7.32 -8.59
CA LEU A 137 11.89 6.91 -7.22
C LEU A 137 11.86 5.39 -7.06
N LEU A 138 11.23 4.67 -8.01
CA LEU A 138 11.19 3.21 -8.04
C LEU A 138 12.59 2.60 -8.04
N PHE A 139 13.48 3.11 -8.90
CA PHE A 139 14.86 2.64 -9.00
C PHE A 139 15.66 2.96 -7.73
N SER A 140 15.54 4.19 -7.20
CA SER A 140 16.18 4.59 -5.94
C SER A 140 15.72 3.71 -4.77
N ASP A 141 14.45 3.35 -4.71
CA ASP A 141 13.95 2.49 -3.63
C ASP A 141 14.42 1.03 -3.78
N LEU A 142 14.57 0.51 -5.00
CA LEU A 142 15.20 -0.79 -5.25
C LEU A 142 16.66 -0.82 -4.78
N GLU A 143 17.45 0.24 -5.09
CA GLU A 143 18.82 0.35 -4.59
C GLU A 143 18.87 0.38 -3.05
N LYS A 144 17.93 1.09 -2.41
CA LYS A 144 17.83 1.07 -0.93
C LYS A 144 17.53 -0.32 -0.40
N MET A 145 16.61 -1.06 -1.05
CA MET A 145 16.28 -2.43 -0.67
C MET A 145 17.50 -3.37 -0.78
N GLN A 146 18.34 -3.20 -1.81
CA GLN A 146 19.58 -3.94 -1.97
C GLN A 146 20.54 -3.64 -0.80
N LYS A 147 20.77 -2.35 -0.49
CA LYS A 147 21.63 -1.91 0.62
C LYS A 147 21.13 -2.37 2.00
N LEU A 148 19.84 -2.67 2.12
CA LEU A 148 19.20 -3.16 3.35
C LEU A 148 19.24 -4.68 3.50
N ASN A 149 19.93 -5.40 2.60
CA ASN A 149 19.99 -6.86 2.56
C ASN A 149 18.60 -7.49 2.55
N CYS A 150 17.70 -6.98 1.69
CA CYS A 150 16.42 -7.59 1.45
C CYS A 150 16.59 -8.83 0.58
N ASN A 151 16.15 -9.99 1.06
CA ASN A 151 16.18 -11.23 0.29
C ASN A 151 15.15 -11.20 -0.84
N PHE A 152 13.99 -10.56 -0.59
CA PHE A 152 12.98 -10.32 -1.61
C PHE A 152 12.56 -8.84 -1.62
N LYS A 153 12.59 -8.24 -2.80
CA LYS A 153 12.22 -6.86 -3.10
C LYS A 153 10.90 -6.86 -3.87
N ILE A 154 9.83 -6.48 -3.20
CA ILE A 154 8.46 -6.62 -3.68
C ILE A 154 7.88 -5.22 -3.92
N LEU A 155 7.43 -4.96 -5.15
CA LEU A 155 6.84 -3.70 -5.55
C LEU A 155 5.36 -3.88 -5.90
N SER A 156 4.48 -3.13 -5.26
CA SER A 156 3.06 -3.10 -5.61
C SER A 156 2.76 -1.84 -6.41
N LEU A 157 2.31 -2.00 -7.66
CA LEU A 157 2.05 -0.90 -8.58
C LEU A 157 0.56 -0.82 -8.91
N HIS A 158 -0.12 0.18 -8.36
CA HIS A 158 -1.52 0.44 -8.70
C HIS A 158 -1.60 1.40 -9.88
N ARG A 159 -1.80 0.86 -11.09
CA ARG A 159 -1.80 1.61 -12.35
C ARG A 159 -2.49 0.90 -13.48
N GLY A 160 -2.80 1.66 -14.51
CA GLY A 160 -3.35 1.12 -15.77
C GLY A 160 -4.70 1.70 -16.10
N ALA A 161 -5.27 1.25 -17.20
CA ALA A 161 -6.63 1.60 -17.59
C ALA A 161 -7.60 0.57 -17.02
N GLU A 162 -8.67 1.04 -16.41
CA GLU A 162 -9.75 0.18 -15.90
C GLU A 162 -10.39 -0.64 -17.02
N TYR A 163 -11.00 -1.76 -16.68
CA TYR A 163 -11.71 -2.67 -17.59
C TYR A 163 -10.84 -3.27 -18.71
N LYS A 164 -9.51 -3.28 -18.58
CA LYS A 164 -8.59 -3.93 -19.51
C LYS A 164 -8.02 -5.21 -18.90
N ILE A 165 -8.27 -6.34 -19.55
CA ILE A 165 -7.80 -7.66 -19.11
C ILE A 165 -6.35 -7.97 -19.50
N LYS A 166 -5.74 -7.12 -20.36
CA LYS A 166 -4.35 -7.29 -20.80
C LYS A 166 -3.51 -6.09 -20.43
N ALA A 167 -2.33 -6.36 -19.87
CA ALA A 167 -1.34 -5.32 -19.61
C ALA A 167 -0.92 -4.64 -20.93
N ASN A 168 -0.85 -3.31 -20.90
CA ASN A 168 -0.39 -2.52 -22.04
C ASN A 168 1.15 -2.53 -22.16
N VAL A 169 1.66 -2.02 -23.28
CA VAL A 169 3.11 -2.00 -23.56
C VAL A 169 3.89 -1.28 -22.46
N ARG A 170 3.41 -0.12 -21.98
CA ARG A 170 4.09 0.66 -20.93
C ARG A 170 4.13 -0.07 -19.59
N GLN A 171 3.07 -0.82 -19.26
CA GLN A 171 3.06 -1.65 -18.04
C GLN A 171 4.11 -2.75 -18.12
N LYS A 172 4.18 -3.46 -19.27
CA LYS A 172 5.16 -4.53 -19.49
C LYS A 172 6.59 -4.00 -19.48
N GLN A 173 6.86 -2.91 -20.22
CA GLN A 173 8.18 -2.30 -20.26
C GLN A 173 8.68 -1.89 -18.88
N LEU A 174 7.84 -1.23 -18.07
CA LEU A 174 8.24 -0.85 -16.71
C LEU A 174 8.48 -2.09 -15.84
N ALA A 175 7.65 -3.12 -15.93
CA ALA A 175 7.84 -4.35 -15.17
C ALA A 175 9.18 -5.02 -15.50
N HIS A 176 9.52 -5.16 -16.79
CA HIS A 176 10.82 -5.69 -17.22
C HIS A 176 11.97 -4.84 -16.67
N GLN A 177 11.91 -3.52 -16.79
CA GLN A 177 12.96 -2.63 -16.26
C GLN A 177 13.13 -2.77 -14.75
N LEU A 178 12.06 -2.96 -13.99
CA LEU A 178 12.13 -3.12 -12.54
C LEU A 178 12.73 -4.49 -12.15
N ILE A 179 12.41 -5.55 -12.88
CA ILE A 179 13.04 -6.87 -12.68
C ILE A 179 14.54 -6.78 -13.01
N ASP A 180 14.91 -6.17 -14.13
CA ASP A 180 16.30 -5.94 -14.52
C ASP A 180 17.09 -5.12 -13.48
N GLN A 181 16.41 -4.20 -12.76
CA GLN A 181 16.96 -3.44 -11.64
C GLN A 181 16.92 -4.19 -10.30
N GLY A 182 16.49 -5.44 -10.29
CA GLY A 182 16.57 -6.32 -9.14
C GLY A 182 15.31 -6.41 -8.29
N ALA A 183 14.13 -6.03 -8.79
CA ALA A 183 12.87 -6.43 -8.16
C ALA A 183 12.66 -7.93 -8.32
N ASP A 184 12.18 -8.59 -7.26
CA ASP A 184 11.91 -10.03 -7.27
C ASP A 184 10.43 -10.33 -7.55
N LEU A 185 9.53 -9.38 -7.26
CA LEU A 185 8.08 -9.47 -7.51
C LEU A 185 7.49 -8.10 -7.77
N ILE A 186 6.58 -8.02 -8.77
CA ILE A 186 5.83 -6.81 -9.10
C ILE A 186 4.34 -7.12 -9.18
#